data_c3c4ca32b48f163454000bcaa91a138b
#
_entry.id   c3c4ca32b48f163454000bcaa91a138b
#
_cell.length_a   1.000
_cell.length_b   1.000
_cell.length_c   1.000
_cell.angle_alpha   90.00
_cell.angle_beta   90.00
_cell.angle_gamma   90.00
#
_symmetry.space_group_name_H-M   'P 1'
#
loop_
_entity.id
_entity.type
_entity.pdbx_description
1 polymer ?
#
loop_
_entity_poly.entity_id
_entity_poly.type
_entity_poly.pdbx_seq_one_letter_code
_entity_poly.pdbx_strand_id
1 'polypeptide(L)'
;MEKSNIGSTENGISILETFWKEKINTDGLHINDGSGLSRTNAISAQHYISMLEYMSKSKYAGEYKKSLPIAGVSGTLKSVCRGQSAQNRMHAKSGTMSRIKSYAGYIDGKSGKKYAFALITNNYECSATVIRQKMEP
;
A
#
# COMPACT_ATOMS: atom_id res chain seq x y z
N MET A 1 -2.72 18.29 -11.24
CA MET A 1 -3.75 17.71 -12.12
C MET A 1 -5.11 18.18 -11.61
N GLU A 2 -5.52 19.36 -12.03
CA GLU A 2 -6.85 19.89 -11.70
C GLU A 2 -7.81 19.47 -12.80
N LYS A 3 -8.76 18.62 -12.48
CA LYS A 3 -9.82 18.22 -13.41
C LYS A 3 -11.23 18.55 -12.92
N SER A 4 -11.39 19.23 -11.79
CA SER A 4 -12.68 19.79 -11.40
C SER A 4 -12.48 21.09 -10.63
N ASN A 5 -13.33 22.07 -10.91
CA ASN A 5 -13.36 23.36 -10.19
C ASN A 5 -14.06 23.25 -8.81
N ILE A 6 -14.46 22.05 -8.39
CA ILE A 6 -15.17 21.80 -7.14
C ILE A 6 -14.37 20.79 -6.33
N GLY A 7 -13.74 21.27 -5.27
CA GLY A 7 -13.03 20.40 -4.30
C GLY A 7 -14.03 19.71 -3.39
N SER A 8 -14.44 18.48 -3.72
CA SER A 8 -15.21 17.61 -2.84
C SER A 8 -14.61 16.21 -2.80
N THR A 9 -14.93 15.45 -1.76
CA THR A 9 -14.49 14.05 -1.61
C THR A 9 -15.01 13.22 -2.77
N GLU A 10 -16.26 13.38 -3.15
CA GLU A 10 -16.93 12.63 -4.23
C GLU A 10 -16.24 12.87 -5.58
N ASN A 11 -15.91 14.12 -5.90
CA ASN A 11 -15.20 14.47 -7.12
C ASN A 11 -13.78 13.88 -7.13
N GLY A 12 -13.08 13.95 -5.99
CA GLY A 12 -11.75 13.37 -5.84
C GLY A 12 -11.76 11.85 -6.05
N ILE A 13 -12.74 11.15 -5.48
CA ILE A 13 -12.94 9.71 -5.66
C ILE A 13 -13.26 9.38 -7.12
N SER A 14 -14.20 10.09 -7.74
CA SER A 14 -14.57 9.86 -9.15
C SER A 14 -13.38 10.02 -10.11
N ILE A 15 -12.50 10.99 -9.85
CA ILE A 15 -11.26 11.19 -10.63
C ILE A 15 -10.31 10.00 -10.45
N LEU A 16 -10.14 9.51 -9.21
CA LEU A 16 -9.28 8.37 -8.91
C LEU A 16 -9.82 7.07 -9.54
N GLU A 17 -11.11 6.82 -9.43
CA GLU A 17 -11.76 5.64 -10.02
C GLU A 17 -11.63 5.66 -11.55
N THR A 18 -11.93 6.79 -12.20
CA THR A 18 -11.75 6.96 -13.64
C THR A 18 -10.31 6.71 -14.06
N PHE A 19 -9.34 7.29 -13.33
CA PHE A 19 -7.92 7.10 -13.63
C PHE A 19 -7.50 5.63 -13.53
N TRP A 20 -7.88 4.94 -12.46
CA TRP A 20 -7.46 3.55 -12.26
C TRP A 20 -8.18 2.57 -13.17
N LYS A 21 -9.45 2.80 -13.50
CA LYS A 21 -10.21 1.97 -14.45
C LYS A 21 -9.54 1.85 -15.81
N GLU A 22 -8.82 2.89 -16.24
CA GLU A 22 -8.06 2.87 -17.48
C GLU A 22 -6.71 2.14 -17.40
N LYS A 23 -6.22 1.83 -16.19
CA LYS A 23 -4.84 1.37 -15.96
C LYS A 23 -4.76 -0.06 -15.44
N ILE A 24 -5.76 -0.49 -14.67
CA ILE A 24 -5.79 -1.80 -14.01
C ILE A 24 -7.21 -2.37 -14.06
N ASN A 25 -7.35 -3.67 -13.80
CA ASN A 25 -8.67 -4.22 -13.48
C ASN A 25 -9.13 -3.68 -12.12
N THR A 26 -10.31 -3.07 -12.08
CA THR A 26 -10.91 -2.48 -10.87
C THR A 26 -12.11 -3.26 -10.36
N ASP A 27 -12.36 -4.48 -10.81
CA ASP A 27 -13.47 -5.30 -10.36
C ASP A 27 -13.38 -5.56 -8.85
N GLY A 28 -14.40 -5.15 -8.11
CA GLY A 28 -14.43 -5.26 -6.65
C GLY A 28 -13.58 -4.20 -5.91
N LEU A 29 -12.96 -3.24 -6.60
CA LEU A 29 -12.37 -2.06 -5.98
C LEU A 29 -13.48 -1.08 -5.62
N HIS A 30 -13.52 -0.67 -4.37
CA HIS A 30 -14.43 0.37 -3.91
C HIS A 30 -13.68 1.39 -3.05
N ILE A 31 -13.71 2.65 -3.46
CA ILE A 31 -13.05 3.76 -2.76
C ILE A 31 -14.12 4.68 -2.22
N ASN A 32 -14.22 4.78 -0.92
CA ASN A 32 -15.16 5.67 -0.25
C ASN A 32 -14.48 6.91 0.33
N ASP A 33 -13.18 6.84 0.62
CA ASP A 33 -12.37 7.98 1.04
C ASP A 33 -10.92 7.87 0.60
N GLY A 34 -10.21 9.00 0.60
CA GLY A 34 -8.78 9.07 0.30
C GLY A 34 -7.88 8.89 1.53
N SER A 35 -8.43 8.91 2.75
CA SER A 35 -7.65 8.75 3.99
C SER A 35 -7.29 7.30 4.29
N GLY A 36 -8.04 6.34 3.73
CA GLY A 36 -7.89 4.92 3.98
C GLY A 36 -8.48 4.48 5.34
N LEU A 37 -9.31 5.30 5.97
CA LEU A 37 -9.92 5.01 7.27
C LEU A 37 -11.39 4.57 7.17
N SER A 38 -12.02 4.73 6.01
CA SER A 38 -13.38 4.24 5.81
C SER A 38 -13.41 2.71 5.86
N ARG A 39 -14.35 2.17 6.63
CA ARG A 39 -14.61 0.72 6.70
C ARG A 39 -15.28 0.17 5.45
N THR A 40 -15.80 1.03 4.62
CA THR A 40 -16.45 0.68 3.34
C THR A 40 -15.48 0.68 2.16
N ASN A 41 -14.23 1.11 2.35
CA ASN A 41 -13.21 0.88 1.33
C ASN A 41 -12.99 -0.63 1.14
N ALA A 42 -13.03 -1.09 -0.11
CA ALA A 42 -12.73 -2.48 -0.45
C ALA A 42 -11.62 -2.53 -1.50
N ILE A 43 -10.50 -3.14 -1.14
CA ILE A 43 -9.34 -3.27 -2.02
C ILE A 43 -8.68 -4.64 -1.80
N SER A 44 -8.37 -5.33 -2.88
CA SER A 44 -7.66 -6.61 -2.82
C SER A 44 -6.13 -6.43 -2.87
N ALA A 45 -5.40 -7.47 -2.47
CA ALA A 45 -3.94 -7.49 -2.66
C ALA A 45 -3.56 -7.37 -4.14
N GLN A 46 -4.37 -7.95 -5.05
CA GLN A 46 -4.16 -7.85 -6.49
C GLN A 46 -4.28 -6.40 -6.99
N HIS A 47 -5.24 -5.62 -6.50
CA HIS A 47 -5.33 -4.19 -6.85
C HIS A 47 -4.06 -3.44 -6.45
N TYR A 48 -3.54 -3.66 -5.22
CA TYR A 48 -2.27 -3.05 -4.80
C TYR A 48 -1.10 -3.45 -5.68
N ILE A 49 -0.99 -4.74 -6.04
CA ILE A 49 0.08 -5.21 -6.94
C ILE A 49 -0.01 -4.50 -8.29
N SER A 50 -1.19 -4.46 -8.91
CA SER A 50 -1.41 -3.80 -10.20
C SER A 50 -1.08 -2.30 -10.16
N MET A 51 -1.48 -1.60 -9.09
CA MET A 51 -1.14 -0.19 -8.87
C MET A 51 0.38 0.02 -8.70
N LEU A 52 1.04 -0.83 -7.90
CA LEU A 52 2.49 -0.78 -7.68
C LEU A 52 3.27 -1.08 -8.96
N GLU A 53 2.84 -2.05 -9.75
CA GLU A 53 3.44 -2.35 -11.06
C GLU A 53 3.30 -1.18 -12.02
N TYR A 54 2.12 -0.58 -12.11
CA TYR A 54 1.90 0.64 -12.91
C TYR A 54 2.85 1.75 -12.47
N MET A 55 2.93 2.03 -11.16
CA MET A 55 3.81 3.05 -10.62
C MET A 55 5.29 2.76 -10.88
N SER A 56 5.71 1.51 -10.82
CA SER A 56 7.11 1.11 -11.07
C SER A 56 7.58 1.38 -12.50
N LYS A 57 6.65 1.45 -13.45
CA LYS A 57 6.90 1.74 -14.87
C LYS A 57 6.70 3.22 -15.21
N SER A 58 6.22 4.02 -14.28
CA SER A 58 5.94 5.44 -14.50
C SER A 58 7.20 6.30 -14.42
N LYS A 59 7.14 7.50 -14.98
CA LYS A 59 8.21 8.50 -14.82
C LYS A 59 8.45 8.93 -13.37
N TYR A 60 7.51 8.64 -12.47
CA TYR A 60 7.57 8.96 -11.05
C TYR A 60 8.05 7.78 -10.18
N ALA A 61 8.44 6.65 -10.77
CA ALA A 61 8.80 5.43 -10.04
C ALA A 61 9.83 5.66 -8.93
N GLY A 62 10.89 6.44 -9.23
CA GLY A 62 11.95 6.75 -8.26
C GLY A 62 11.45 7.56 -7.08
N GLU A 63 10.72 8.63 -7.33
CA GLU A 63 10.19 9.53 -6.28
C GLU A 63 9.10 8.83 -5.47
N TYR A 64 8.24 8.05 -6.11
CA TYR A 64 7.25 7.24 -5.42
C TYR A 64 7.89 6.22 -4.46
N LYS A 65 8.91 5.47 -4.91
CA LYS A 65 9.63 4.54 -4.03
C LYS A 65 10.29 5.26 -2.85
N LYS A 66 10.93 6.42 -3.08
CA LYS A 66 11.56 7.24 -2.03
C LYS A 66 10.56 7.79 -1.01
N SER A 67 9.31 8.04 -1.40
CA SER A 67 8.27 8.52 -0.49
C SER A 67 7.78 7.47 0.50
N LEU A 68 8.05 6.18 0.24
CA LEU A 68 7.62 5.09 1.10
C LEU A 68 8.53 4.94 2.32
N PRO A 69 7.99 4.67 3.52
CA PRO A 69 8.75 4.26 4.68
C PRO A 69 9.65 3.05 4.41
N ILE A 70 10.81 3.01 5.08
CA ILE A 70 11.81 1.95 4.93
C ILE A 70 11.81 1.07 6.18
N ALA A 71 11.71 -0.24 6.00
CA ALA A 71 11.71 -1.22 7.08
C ALA A 71 12.97 -1.14 7.95
N GLY A 72 12.76 -1.07 9.27
CA GLY A 72 13.81 -0.94 10.27
C GLY A 72 14.50 0.43 10.33
N VAL A 73 14.04 1.43 9.52
CA VAL A 73 14.72 2.73 9.37
C VAL A 73 13.80 3.91 9.61
N SER A 74 12.68 4.02 8.87
CA SER A 74 11.90 5.27 8.84
C SER A 74 10.39 5.09 8.93
N GLY A 75 9.71 6.17 9.30
CA GLY A 75 8.27 6.31 9.30
C GLY A 75 7.57 5.18 10.08
N THR A 76 6.42 4.75 9.58
CA THR A 76 5.60 3.70 10.20
C THR A 76 6.24 2.32 10.17
N LEU A 77 7.34 2.14 9.43
CA LEU A 77 8.09 0.89 9.35
C LEU A 77 9.39 0.88 10.18
N LYS A 78 9.67 1.93 10.97
CA LYS A 78 10.91 2.04 11.75
C LYS A 78 11.18 0.85 12.68
N SER A 79 10.14 0.22 13.21
CA SER A 79 10.25 -0.97 14.07
C SER A 79 9.91 -2.29 13.37
N VAL A 80 9.54 -2.25 12.09
CA VAL A 80 9.14 -3.42 11.29
C VAL A 80 10.38 -4.07 10.69
N CYS A 81 10.49 -5.40 10.77
CA CYS A 81 11.62 -6.19 10.25
C CYS A 81 13.00 -5.71 10.75
N ARG A 82 13.09 -5.10 11.94
CA ARG A 82 14.36 -4.63 12.51
C ARG A 82 15.24 -5.81 12.89
N GLY A 83 16.48 -5.82 12.40
CA GLY A 83 17.41 -6.94 12.57
C GLY A 83 17.13 -8.13 11.65
N GLN A 84 16.14 -8.05 10.77
CA GLN A 84 15.73 -9.14 9.87
C GLN A 84 16.16 -8.88 8.43
N SER A 85 15.97 -9.89 7.59
CA SER A 85 16.45 -9.86 6.19
C SER A 85 15.82 -8.77 5.33
N ALA A 86 14.64 -8.27 5.66
CA ALA A 86 13.95 -7.21 4.94
C ALA A 86 14.36 -5.79 5.38
N GLN A 87 15.12 -5.64 6.47
CA GLN A 87 15.61 -4.33 6.93
C GLN A 87 16.39 -3.62 5.80
N ASN A 88 16.20 -2.33 5.65
CA ASN A 88 16.77 -1.46 4.60
C ASN A 88 16.37 -1.81 3.16
N ARG A 89 15.67 -2.92 2.91
CA ARG A 89 15.34 -3.39 1.56
C ARG A 89 13.85 -3.32 1.23
N MET A 90 12.98 -3.26 2.24
CA MET A 90 11.54 -3.12 2.05
C MET A 90 11.13 -1.66 2.18
N HIS A 91 10.51 -1.13 1.12
CA HIS A 91 9.91 0.20 1.04
C HIS A 91 8.40 0.02 0.93
N ALA A 92 7.63 0.35 1.96
CA ALA A 92 6.21 0.06 1.96
C ALA A 92 5.39 1.02 2.82
N LYS A 93 4.09 1.09 2.53
CA LYS A 93 3.10 1.73 3.39
C LYS A 93 2.39 0.67 4.22
N SER A 94 2.25 0.92 5.51
CA SER A 94 1.44 0.10 6.41
C SER A 94 0.02 0.63 6.52
N GLY A 95 -0.95 -0.26 6.69
CA GLY A 95 -2.32 0.04 7.08
C GLY A 95 -2.67 -0.69 8.37
N THR A 96 -3.45 -0.03 9.22
CA THR A 96 -3.98 -0.65 10.45
C THR A 96 -5.35 -0.08 10.77
N MET A 97 -6.31 -0.95 10.90
CA MET A 97 -7.65 -0.68 11.42
C MET A 97 -8.00 -1.77 12.44
N SER A 98 -9.16 -1.64 13.09
CA SER A 98 -9.65 -2.71 13.96
C SER A 98 -9.71 -4.04 13.20
N ARG A 99 -8.93 -5.04 13.63
CA ARG A 99 -8.85 -6.40 13.05
C ARG A 99 -8.37 -6.45 11.58
N ILE A 100 -7.71 -5.38 11.11
CA ILE A 100 -7.10 -5.31 9.77
C ILE A 100 -5.67 -4.83 9.90
N LYS A 101 -4.74 -5.53 9.24
CA LYS A 101 -3.35 -5.13 9.13
C LYS A 101 -2.87 -5.36 7.71
N SER A 102 -2.15 -4.38 7.14
CA SER A 102 -1.64 -4.50 5.78
C SER A 102 -0.27 -3.86 5.61
N TYR A 103 0.45 -4.35 4.61
CA TYR A 103 1.66 -3.76 4.05
C TYR A 103 1.62 -3.89 2.54
N ALA A 104 1.93 -2.82 1.82
CA ALA A 104 2.06 -2.86 0.37
C ALA A 104 3.21 -1.96 -0.08
N GLY A 105 4.00 -2.40 -1.07
CA GLY A 105 5.17 -1.67 -1.53
C GLY A 105 6.14 -2.52 -2.33
N TYR A 106 7.42 -2.20 -2.19
CA TYR A 106 8.50 -2.85 -2.93
C TYR A 106 9.52 -3.47 -1.98
N ILE A 107 10.13 -4.57 -2.42
CA ILE A 107 11.26 -5.18 -1.72
C ILE A 107 12.40 -5.47 -2.72
N ASP A 108 13.60 -5.05 -2.36
CA ASP A 108 14.81 -5.37 -3.13
C ASP A 108 15.34 -6.74 -2.66
N GLY A 109 15.25 -7.75 -3.52
CA GLY A 109 15.75 -9.09 -3.25
C GLY A 109 17.27 -9.13 -3.12
N LYS A 110 17.81 -10.14 -2.39
CA LYS A 110 19.27 -10.35 -2.27
C LYS A 110 19.96 -10.61 -3.61
N SER A 111 19.22 -11.14 -4.58
CA SER A 111 19.68 -11.38 -5.96
C SER A 111 19.67 -10.15 -6.87
N GLY A 112 19.34 -8.96 -6.36
CA GLY A 112 19.17 -7.74 -7.15
C GLY A 112 17.80 -7.62 -7.84
N LYS A 113 16.95 -8.66 -7.79
CA LYS A 113 15.58 -8.57 -8.31
C LYS A 113 14.73 -7.67 -7.42
N LYS A 114 13.83 -6.92 -8.04
CA LYS A 114 12.86 -6.06 -7.35
C LYS A 114 11.48 -6.68 -7.43
N TYR A 115 10.75 -6.65 -6.34
CA TYR A 115 9.41 -7.22 -6.24
C TYR A 115 8.43 -6.16 -5.73
N ALA A 116 7.23 -6.11 -6.31
CA ALA A 116 6.07 -5.49 -5.68
C ALA A 116 5.42 -6.55 -4.79
N PHE A 117 4.92 -6.14 -3.64
CA PHE A 117 4.20 -7.03 -2.73
C PHE A 117 3.01 -6.33 -2.08
N ALA A 118 2.00 -7.10 -1.74
CA ALA A 118 0.88 -6.66 -0.91
C ALA A 118 0.48 -7.81 0.04
N LEU A 119 0.38 -7.50 1.31
CA LEU A 119 -0.02 -8.42 2.36
C LEU A 119 -1.15 -7.80 3.15
N ILE A 120 -2.32 -8.43 3.18
CA ILE A 120 -3.50 -7.96 3.89
C ILE A 120 -4.01 -9.08 4.79
N THR A 121 -4.20 -8.77 6.05
CA THR A 121 -4.84 -9.67 7.03
C THR A 121 -6.12 -9.02 7.53
N ASN A 122 -7.22 -9.73 7.42
CA ASN A 122 -8.54 -9.31 7.89
C ASN A 122 -9.03 -10.20 9.03
N ASN A 123 -9.88 -9.64 9.88
CA ASN A 123 -10.60 -10.38 10.93
C ASN A 123 -9.71 -11.16 11.91
N TYR A 124 -8.46 -10.70 12.13
CA TYR A 124 -7.62 -11.32 13.14
C TYR A 124 -8.16 -11.06 14.56
N GLU A 125 -8.01 -12.03 15.46
CA GLU A 125 -8.47 -11.97 16.86
C GLU A 125 -7.35 -11.79 17.87
N CYS A 126 -6.10 -11.98 17.44
CA CYS A 126 -4.93 -11.76 18.29
C CYS A 126 -4.61 -10.27 18.45
N SER A 127 -3.67 -9.93 19.33
CA SER A 127 -3.23 -8.54 19.48
C SER A 127 -2.52 -8.01 18.22
N ALA A 128 -2.49 -6.67 18.08
CA ALA A 128 -1.78 -6.01 16.97
C ALA A 128 -0.28 -6.36 16.94
N THR A 129 0.32 -6.64 18.10
CA THR A 129 1.73 -7.08 18.19
C THR A 129 1.89 -8.49 17.62
N VAL A 130 1.02 -9.42 17.98
CA VAL A 130 1.08 -10.81 17.52
C VAL A 130 0.84 -10.90 16.02
N ILE A 131 -0.17 -10.20 15.48
CA ILE A 131 -0.40 -10.21 14.02
C ILE A 131 0.78 -9.60 13.28
N ARG A 132 1.38 -8.54 13.79
CA ARG A 132 2.58 -7.94 13.22
C ARG A 132 3.72 -8.95 13.14
N GLN A 133 4.03 -9.65 14.23
CA GLN A 133 5.07 -10.69 14.26
C GLN A 133 4.83 -11.82 13.26
N LYS A 134 3.56 -12.21 13.06
CA LYS A 134 3.20 -13.22 12.06
C LYS A 134 3.34 -12.75 10.61
N MET A 135 3.25 -11.44 10.36
CA MET A 135 3.39 -10.84 9.03
C MET A 135 4.84 -10.44 8.71
N GLU A 136 5.72 -10.40 9.70
CA GLU A 136 7.15 -10.12 9.54
C GLU A 136 7.91 -11.45 9.44
N PRO A 137 8.82 -11.61 8.47
CA PRO A 137 9.62 -12.85 8.32
C PRO A 137 10.64 -13.02 9.42
#